data_dfe06ad2e8add5e4c8f33f36ee608516
#
_entry.id   dfe06ad2e8add5e4c8f33f36ee608516
#
_cell.length_a   1.000
_cell.length_b   1.000
_cell.length_c   1.000
_cell.angle_alpha   90.00
_cell.angle_beta   90.00
_cell.angle_gamma   90.00
#
_symmetry.space_group_name_H-M   'P 1'
#
loop_
_entity.id
_entity.type
_entity.pdbx_description
1 polymer ?
#
loop_
_entity_poly.entity_id
_entity_poly.type
_entity_poly.pdbx_seq_one_letter_code
_entity_poly.pdbx_strand_id
1 'polypeptide(L)'
;MTNAPGAGGPTALSAGSAASAEPWRAPVAAGALEAVVELPGSKSLSARALLLAALADAPTTLTGLLRSRDTELMLAALSVLGARFEDLGGSGTHLRVTPAPLPLHVQTGPDGLGRIDVGLAGTVMRFVPALAALADTPVVFDGDEAARRRPMAPLLDALAALGADVTHLGEPGFLPFRVGPGDGALLRAEGTRVAVDGSASSQFVSALLLLGALLPGGLELTPTGPVPSLTHVGMTVATLRERGIAVDEPALRAGDGERTWRVHPGRPRGGEVAIEPDLSNAGPFLAAALVAGGRVSVPHW
;
A
#
# COMPACT_ATOMS: atom_id res chain seq x y z
N MET A 1 68.09 -31.27 -10.91
CA MET A 1 68.03 -29.82 -11.24
C MET A 1 66.63 -29.54 -11.67
N THR A 2 65.79 -29.11 -10.75
CA THR A 2 64.36 -28.88 -10.95
C THR A 2 64.05 -27.49 -10.43
N ASN A 3 63.70 -26.58 -11.36
CA ASN A 3 63.25 -25.25 -11.04
C ASN A 3 61.75 -25.27 -10.70
N ALA A 4 61.39 -24.75 -9.54
CA ALA A 4 60.03 -24.50 -9.14
C ALA A 4 59.56 -23.09 -9.61
N PRO A 5 58.31 -22.89 -10.07
CA PRO A 5 57.78 -21.56 -10.39
C PRO A 5 57.26 -20.88 -9.14
N GLY A 6 57.52 -19.57 -9.06
CA GLY A 6 57.18 -18.70 -7.96
C GLY A 6 55.70 -18.46 -7.79
N ALA A 7 55.28 -18.30 -6.53
CA ALA A 7 53.97 -17.90 -6.10
C ALA A 7 53.75 -16.41 -6.36
N GLY A 8 52.72 -16.10 -7.18
CA GLY A 8 52.20 -14.74 -7.34
C GLY A 8 51.37 -14.39 -6.10
N GLY A 9 51.78 -13.37 -5.36
CA GLY A 9 50.99 -12.83 -4.25
C GLY A 9 49.73 -12.08 -4.71
N PRO A 10 48.72 -11.93 -3.85
CA PRO A 10 47.48 -11.27 -4.21
C PRO A 10 47.71 -9.75 -4.41
N THR A 11 47.25 -9.26 -5.54
CA THR A 11 47.24 -7.82 -5.87
C THR A 11 46.27 -7.11 -4.91
N ALA A 12 46.81 -6.20 -4.13
CA ALA A 12 46.03 -5.33 -3.24
C ALA A 12 45.12 -4.44 -4.09
N LEU A 13 43.81 -4.60 -3.90
CA LEU A 13 42.82 -3.67 -4.41
C LEU A 13 43.05 -2.30 -3.76
N SER A 14 43.35 -1.30 -4.56
CA SER A 14 43.52 0.08 -4.10
C SER A 14 42.19 0.54 -3.49
N ALA A 15 42.20 0.88 -2.22
CA ALA A 15 41.11 1.58 -1.56
C ALA A 15 40.92 2.94 -2.25
N GLY A 16 39.85 3.04 -3.05
CA GLY A 16 39.45 4.32 -3.61
C GLY A 16 39.20 5.31 -2.48
N SER A 17 39.87 6.44 -2.55
CA SER A 17 39.70 7.58 -1.67
C SER A 17 38.21 7.96 -1.63
N ALA A 18 37.54 7.65 -0.52
CA ALA A 18 36.28 8.25 -0.20
C ALA A 18 36.49 9.76 -0.05
N ALA A 19 36.08 10.53 -1.04
CA ALA A 19 36.05 11.98 -0.93
C ALA A 19 35.24 12.30 0.35
N SER A 20 35.87 12.90 1.34
CA SER A 20 35.24 13.35 2.58
C SER A 20 34.23 14.43 2.19
N ALA A 21 32.93 14.03 2.14
CA ALA A 21 31.86 14.99 2.01
C ALA A 21 31.98 15.97 3.19
N GLU A 22 32.07 17.28 2.91
CA GLU A 22 32.05 18.28 3.96
C GLU A 22 30.80 18.09 4.84
N PRO A 23 30.93 18.14 6.17
CA PRO A 23 29.81 18.01 7.06
C PRO A 23 28.76 19.10 6.75
N TRP A 24 27.51 18.68 6.49
CA TRP A 24 26.42 19.62 6.36
C TRP A 24 26.19 20.32 7.71
N ARG A 25 26.24 21.66 7.71
CA ARG A 25 25.93 22.45 8.90
C ARG A 25 24.42 22.62 9.00
N ALA A 26 23.82 22.06 10.06
CA ALA A 26 22.42 22.28 10.36
C ALA A 26 22.15 23.78 10.64
N PRO A 27 21.02 24.32 10.14
CA PRO A 27 20.61 25.67 10.52
C PRO A 27 20.48 25.79 12.06
N VAL A 28 20.91 26.91 12.60
CA VAL A 28 20.77 27.21 14.02
C VAL A 28 19.63 28.20 14.18
N ALA A 29 18.70 27.93 15.09
CA ALA A 29 17.63 28.87 15.40
C ALA A 29 18.20 30.15 16.03
N ALA A 30 17.79 31.30 15.52
CA ALA A 30 18.20 32.60 16.05
C ALA A 30 17.53 32.97 17.39
N GLY A 31 16.53 32.23 17.80
CA GLY A 31 15.76 32.42 19.03
C GLY A 31 14.66 31.36 19.17
N ALA A 32 13.82 31.55 20.17
CA ALA A 32 12.65 30.69 20.39
C ALA A 32 11.71 30.68 19.18
N LEU A 33 11.18 29.50 18.84
CA LEU A 33 10.27 29.35 17.69
C LEU A 33 8.85 29.78 18.06
N GLU A 34 8.17 30.42 17.12
CA GLU A 34 6.72 30.65 17.18
C GLU A 34 6.15 30.37 15.79
N ALA A 35 5.51 29.20 15.64
CA ALA A 35 5.06 28.75 14.32
C ALA A 35 3.77 27.91 14.39
N VAL A 36 2.93 28.06 13.36
CA VAL A 36 1.84 27.15 13.05
C VAL A 36 2.23 26.37 11.81
N VAL A 37 2.19 25.03 11.87
CA VAL A 37 2.61 24.14 10.79
C VAL A 37 1.43 23.32 10.31
N GLU A 38 0.98 23.59 9.08
CA GLU A 38 0.01 22.73 8.39
C GLU A 38 0.71 21.47 7.91
N LEU A 39 0.22 20.31 8.33
CA LEU A 39 0.75 19.03 7.90
C LEU A 39 -0.02 18.51 6.69
N PRO A 40 0.66 17.84 5.75
CA PRO A 40 -0.01 17.14 4.66
C PRO A 40 -0.85 15.98 5.19
N GLY A 41 -1.84 15.55 4.42
CA GLY A 41 -2.67 14.40 4.75
C GLY A 41 -1.86 13.11 4.95
N SER A 42 -2.39 12.21 5.77
CA SER A 42 -1.75 10.93 6.04
C SER A 42 -1.58 10.09 4.76
N LYS A 43 -0.33 9.65 4.50
CA LYS A 43 0.00 8.80 3.37
C LYS A 43 -0.78 7.48 3.41
N SER A 44 -0.84 6.86 4.57
CA SER A 44 -1.48 5.56 4.76
C SER A 44 -3.01 5.63 4.64
N LEU A 45 -3.61 6.72 5.13
CA LEU A 45 -5.06 6.96 4.98
C LEU A 45 -5.40 7.38 3.56
N SER A 46 -4.60 8.25 2.92
CA SER A 46 -4.81 8.64 1.53
C SER A 46 -4.86 7.43 0.58
N ALA A 47 -3.93 6.49 0.72
CA ALA A 47 -3.90 5.29 -0.11
C ALA A 47 -5.17 4.42 0.07
N ARG A 48 -5.64 4.25 1.32
CA ARG A 48 -6.87 3.49 1.63
C ARG A 48 -8.12 4.22 1.15
N ALA A 49 -8.18 5.52 1.39
CA ALA A 49 -9.32 6.34 0.98
C ALA A 49 -9.50 6.35 -0.54
N LEU A 50 -8.42 6.49 -1.31
CA LEU A 50 -8.43 6.39 -2.77
C LEU A 50 -8.95 5.04 -3.24
N LEU A 51 -8.44 3.95 -2.65
CA LEU A 51 -8.84 2.60 -3.00
C LEU A 51 -10.32 2.36 -2.67
N LEU A 52 -10.76 2.69 -1.45
CA LEU A 52 -12.15 2.51 -1.05
C LEU A 52 -13.11 3.42 -1.82
N ALA A 53 -12.68 4.63 -2.20
CA ALA A 53 -13.46 5.53 -3.04
C ALA A 53 -13.62 4.97 -4.47
N ALA A 54 -12.55 4.36 -5.03
CA ALA A 54 -12.59 3.73 -6.34
C ALA A 54 -13.52 2.50 -6.40
N LEU A 55 -13.83 1.90 -5.25
CA LEU A 55 -14.67 0.69 -5.11
C LEU A 55 -16.05 0.98 -4.51
N ALA A 56 -16.34 2.23 -4.18
CA ALA A 56 -17.54 2.62 -3.46
C ALA A 56 -18.83 2.35 -4.25
N ASP A 57 -19.96 2.36 -3.55
CA ASP A 57 -21.31 2.22 -4.12
C ASP A 57 -21.77 3.52 -4.81
N ALA A 58 -21.17 4.67 -4.47
CA ALA A 58 -21.49 5.99 -5.01
C ALA A 58 -20.21 6.87 -5.10
N PRO A 59 -20.25 7.99 -5.83
CA PRO A 59 -19.13 8.93 -5.88
C PRO A 59 -18.68 9.38 -4.49
N THR A 60 -17.36 9.58 -4.34
CA THR A 60 -16.74 10.01 -3.09
C THR A 60 -15.96 11.29 -3.31
N THR A 61 -16.13 12.29 -2.43
CA THR A 61 -15.29 13.48 -2.38
C THR A 61 -14.25 13.32 -1.28
N LEU A 62 -12.98 13.38 -1.66
CA LEU A 62 -11.83 13.29 -0.73
C LEU A 62 -11.26 14.70 -0.52
N THR A 63 -11.06 15.10 0.74
CA THR A 63 -10.39 16.35 1.12
C THR A 63 -9.17 16.07 1.97
N GLY A 64 -8.15 16.93 1.87
CA GLY A 64 -6.89 16.76 2.60
C GLY A 64 -6.00 15.61 2.08
N LEU A 65 -6.21 15.16 0.85
CA LEU A 65 -5.42 14.07 0.26
C LEU A 65 -3.94 14.45 0.19
N LEU A 66 -3.06 13.51 0.56
CA LEU A 66 -1.63 13.70 0.35
C LEU A 66 -1.33 13.70 -1.16
N ARG A 67 -0.54 14.70 -1.60
CA ARG A 67 0.08 14.69 -2.93
C ARG A 67 1.51 14.17 -2.81
N SER A 68 1.79 13.05 -3.41
CA SER A 68 3.10 12.40 -3.40
C SER A 68 3.22 11.47 -4.60
N ARG A 69 4.45 11.04 -4.93
CA ARG A 69 4.65 10.02 -5.98
C ARG A 69 3.79 8.78 -5.74
N ASP A 70 3.66 8.32 -4.49
CA ASP A 70 2.90 7.12 -4.16
C ASP A 70 1.40 7.30 -4.42
N THR A 71 0.83 8.49 -4.11
CA THR A 71 -0.58 8.77 -4.38
C THR A 71 -0.86 8.96 -5.87
N GLU A 72 0.06 9.55 -6.63
CA GLU A 72 -0.05 9.63 -8.10
C GLU A 72 -0.06 8.23 -8.74
N LEU A 73 0.85 7.35 -8.30
CA LEU A 73 0.88 5.95 -8.75
C LEU A 73 -0.42 5.21 -8.37
N MET A 74 -0.99 5.50 -7.20
CA MET A 74 -2.29 4.92 -6.82
C MET A 74 -3.42 5.42 -7.71
N LEU A 75 -3.49 6.72 -8.01
CA LEU A 75 -4.48 7.30 -8.92
C LEU A 75 -4.36 6.67 -10.32
N ALA A 76 -3.15 6.56 -10.84
CA ALA A 76 -2.89 5.92 -12.14
C ALA A 76 -3.34 4.44 -12.14
N ALA A 77 -2.97 3.68 -11.11
CA ALA A 77 -3.33 2.27 -10.98
C ALA A 77 -4.85 2.06 -10.92
N LEU A 78 -5.55 2.86 -10.11
CA LEU A 78 -7.00 2.77 -9.98
C LEU A 78 -7.73 3.26 -11.24
N SER A 79 -7.13 4.20 -12.01
CA SER A 79 -7.65 4.60 -13.33
C SER A 79 -7.57 3.45 -14.34
N VAL A 80 -6.49 2.68 -14.33
CA VAL A 80 -6.37 1.45 -15.16
C VAL A 80 -7.49 0.47 -14.82
N LEU A 81 -7.92 0.39 -13.55
CA LEU A 81 -9.01 -0.46 -13.09
C LEU A 81 -10.41 0.16 -13.28
N GLY A 82 -10.51 1.31 -13.95
CA GLY A 82 -11.78 1.92 -14.37
C GLY A 82 -12.34 3.02 -13.47
N ALA A 83 -11.68 3.39 -12.38
CA ALA A 83 -12.08 4.55 -11.58
C ALA A 83 -11.74 5.87 -12.30
N ARG A 84 -12.47 6.94 -11.98
CA ARG A 84 -12.24 8.28 -12.54
C ARG A 84 -12.04 9.29 -11.44
N PHE A 85 -11.13 10.23 -11.68
CA PHE A 85 -10.74 11.24 -10.70
C PHE A 85 -10.88 12.64 -11.31
N GLU A 86 -11.49 13.54 -10.55
CA GLU A 86 -11.66 14.95 -10.90
C GLU A 86 -11.06 15.81 -9.77
N ASP A 87 -10.13 16.70 -10.11
CA ASP A 87 -9.56 17.65 -9.15
C ASP A 87 -10.48 18.86 -9.00
N LEU A 88 -11.10 19.00 -7.84
CA LEU A 88 -12.07 20.07 -7.55
C LEU A 88 -11.41 21.40 -7.14
N GLY A 89 -10.14 21.36 -6.75
CA GLY A 89 -9.42 22.54 -6.22
C GLY A 89 -8.15 22.91 -6.98
N GLY A 90 -7.77 22.16 -8.01
CA GLY A 90 -6.54 22.38 -8.80
C GLY A 90 -5.25 22.06 -8.06
N SER A 91 -5.32 21.68 -6.78
CA SER A 91 -4.16 21.32 -5.95
C SER A 91 -3.93 19.82 -5.87
N GLY A 92 -4.91 19.02 -6.32
CA GLY A 92 -4.93 17.56 -6.20
C GLY A 92 -5.14 17.03 -4.77
N THR A 93 -5.43 17.93 -3.81
CA THR A 93 -5.74 17.56 -2.42
C THR A 93 -7.23 17.43 -2.18
N HIS A 94 -8.05 17.85 -3.15
CA HIS A 94 -9.51 17.82 -3.13
C HIS A 94 -10.02 17.16 -4.39
N LEU A 95 -10.34 15.86 -4.30
CA LEU A 95 -10.72 15.05 -5.45
C LEU A 95 -12.14 14.51 -5.34
N ARG A 96 -12.84 14.51 -6.47
CA ARG A 96 -14.03 13.71 -6.66
C ARG A 96 -13.66 12.40 -7.35
N VAL A 97 -14.05 11.29 -6.76
CA VAL A 97 -13.80 9.94 -7.28
C VAL A 97 -15.11 9.34 -7.74
N THR A 98 -15.19 8.99 -9.03
CA THR A 98 -16.27 8.14 -9.56
C THR A 98 -15.80 6.69 -9.49
N PRO A 99 -16.50 5.81 -8.77
CA PRO A 99 -16.05 4.44 -8.57
C PRO A 99 -16.09 3.62 -9.87
N ALA A 100 -15.23 2.62 -9.93
CA ALA A 100 -15.24 1.61 -10.97
C ALA A 100 -16.46 0.68 -10.82
N PRO A 101 -17.06 0.21 -11.92
CA PRO A 101 -18.06 -0.85 -11.87
C PRO A 101 -17.42 -2.18 -11.43
N LEU A 102 -18.23 -3.13 -10.93
CA LEU A 102 -17.79 -4.49 -10.69
C LEU A 102 -18.48 -5.44 -11.69
N PRO A 103 -17.77 -6.40 -12.31
CA PRO A 103 -16.30 -6.57 -12.24
C PRO A 103 -15.53 -5.34 -12.73
N LEU A 104 -14.28 -5.21 -12.31
CA LEU A 104 -13.45 -4.07 -12.70
C LEU A 104 -13.11 -4.16 -14.20
N HIS A 105 -13.39 -3.09 -14.97
CA HIS A 105 -13.08 -3.02 -16.39
C HIS A 105 -11.70 -2.41 -16.61
N VAL A 106 -10.76 -3.25 -17.03
CA VAL A 106 -9.35 -2.85 -17.17
C VAL A 106 -9.13 -2.09 -18.48
N GLN A 107 -8.45 -0.95 -18.40
CA GLN A 107 -7.90 -0.28 -19.58
C GLN A 107 -6.69 -1.07 -20.08
N THR A 108 -6.82 -1.64 -21.27
CA THR A 108 -5.81 -2.54 -21.83
C THR A 108 -4.94 -1.85 -22.89
N GLY A 109 -3.69 -2.32 -22.99
CA GLY A 109 -2.80 -2.03 -24.11
C GLY A 109 -3.15 -2.84 -25.37
N PRO A 110 -2.35 -2.68 -26.45
CA PRO A 110 -2.56 -3.40 -27.71
C PRO A 110 -2.47 -4.93 -27.59
N ASP A 111 -1.81 -5.43 -26.56
CA ASP A 111 -1.67 -6.86 -26.22
C ASP A 111 -2.83 -7.43 -25.41
N GLY A 112 -3.86 -6.62 -25.15
CA GLY A 112 -5.03 -7.03 -24.38
C GLY A 112 -4.80 -7.14 -22.86
N LEU A 113 -3.68 -6.63 -22.34
CA LEU A 113 -3.35 -6.66 -20.92
C LEU A 113 -3.42 -5.26 -20.29
N GLY A 114 -3.88 -5.19 -19.06
CA GLY A 114 -3.68 -4.02 -18.22
C GLY A 114 -2.23 -3.92 -17.76
N ARG A 115 -1.74 -2.71 -17.52
CA ARG A 115 -0.39 -2.48 -17.02
C ARG A 115 -0.41 -1.44 -15.92
N ILE A 116 0.20 -1.78 -14.79
CA ILE A 116 0.32 -0.89 -13.63
C ILE A 116 1.78 -0.79 -13.23
N ASP A 117 2.31 0.44 -13.30
CA ASP A 117 3.59 0.79 -12.69
C ASP A 117 3.36 1.08 -11.20
N VAL A 118 3.97 0.29 -10.34
CA VAL A 118 3.91 0.50 -8.90
C VAL A 118 5.02 1.44 -8.41
N GLY A 119 5.97 1.81 -9.27
CA GLY A 119 7.16 2.56 -8.91
C GLY A 119 7.85 1.92 -7.70
N LEU A 120 7.90 2.65 -6.57
CA LEU A 120 8.35 2.12 -5.28
C LEU A 120 7.22 2.15 -4.22
N ALA A 121 5.99 2.45 -4.63
CA ALA A 121 4.84 2.62 -3.75
C ALA A 121 4.36 1.28 -3.16
N GLY A 122 4.70 1.04 -1.90
CA GLY A 122 4.37 -0.22 -1.22
C GLY A 122 2.88 -0.51 -1.12
N THR A 123 2.03 0.51 -1.03
CA THR A 123 0.57 0.36 -1.00
C THR A 123 0.00 0.01 -2.37
N VAL A 124 0.51 0.60 -3.46
CA VAL A 124 0.12 0.22 -4.82
C VAL A 124 0.52 -1.21 -5.08
N MET A 125 1.79 -1.55 -4.83
CA MET A 125 2.36 -2.87 -5.06
C MET A 125 1.60 -3.99 -4.32
N ARG A 126 1.02 -3.70 -3.14
CA ARG A 126 0.38 -4.73 -2.31
C ARG A 126 -1.14 -4.68 -2.30
N PHE A 127 -1.76 -3.50 -2.43
CA PHE A 127 -3.22 -3.43 -2.38
C PHE A 127 -3.86 -3.66 -3.75
N VAL A 128 -3.28 -3.08 -4.81
CA VAL A 128 -3.89 -3.12 -6.13
C VAL A 128 -3.91 -4.52 -6.77
N PRO A 129 -2.89 -5.40 -6.60
CA PRO A 129 -2.98 -6.76 -7.12
C PRO A 129 -4.17 -7.56 -6.58
N ALA A 130 -4.57 -7.32 -5.31
CA ALA A 130 -5.76 -7.96 -4.75
C ALA A 130 -7.03 -7.55 -5.52
N LEU A 131 -7.11 -6.30 -5.98
CA LEU A 131 -8.24 -5.83 -6.79
C LEU A 131 -8.21 -6.39 -8.21
N ALA A 132 -7.03 -6.58 -8.80
CA ALA A 132 -6.89 -7.16 -10.13
C ALA A 132 -7.46 -8.58 -10.23
N ALA A 133 -7.56 -9.30 -9.11
CA ALA A 133 -8.25 -10.59 -9.03
C ALA A 133 -9.77 -10.49 -9.28
N LEU A 134 -10.35 -9.29 -9.18
CA LEU A 134 -11.77 -8.99 -9.46
C LEU A 134 -11.98 -8.32 -10.83
N ALA A 135 -10.93 -8.20 -11.62
CA ALA A 135 -10.98 -7.56 -12.92
C ALA A 135 -11.51 -8.52 -14.01
N ASP A 136 -11.96 -7.96 -15.12
CA ASP A 136 -12.36 -8.74 -16.30
C ASP A 136 -11.19 -9.17 -17.17
N THR A 137 -10.04 -8.58 -16.97
CA THR A 137 -8.84 -8.76 -17.79
C THR A 137 -7.60 -8.79 -16.90
N PRO A 138 -6.60 -9.66 -17.21
CA PRO A 138 -5.37 -9.72 -16.43
C PRO A 138 -4.55 -8.42 -16.47
N VAL A 139 -3.90 -8.12 -15.35
CA VAL A 139 -3.07 -6.92 -15.14
C VAL A 139 -1.65 -7.32 -14.84
N VAL A 140 -0.70 -6.73 -15.56
CA VAL A 140 0.74 -6.86 -15.32
C VAL A 140 1.18 -5.74 -14.37
N PHE A 141 1.91 -6.13 -13.35
CA PHE A 141 2.52 -5.23 -12.36
C PHE A 141 4.03 -5.24 -12.50
N ASP A 142 4.61 -4.06 -12.58
CA ASP A 142 6.05 -3.85 -12.55
C ASP A 142 6.36 -2.52 -11.86
N GLY A 143 7.64 -2.21 -11.64
CA GLY A 143 8.04 -0.98 -10.96
C GLY A 143 9.54 -0.76 -10.94
N ASP A 144 9.98 0.14 -10.08
CA ASP A 144 11.40 0.49 -9.91
C ASP A 144 12.22 -0.76 -9.56
N GLU A 145 13.50 -0.76 -9.92
CA GLU A 145 14.42 -1.86 -9.58
C GLU A 145 14.44 -2.19 -8.08
N ALA A 146 14.35 -1.16 -7.23
CA ALA A 146 14.24 -1.36 -5.78
C ALA A 146 12.92 -2.02 -5.35
N ALA A 147 11.82 -1.84 -6.09
CA ALA A 147 10.56 -2.52 -5.84
C ALA A 147 10.64 -4.00 -6.21
N ARG A 148 11.36 -4.34 -7.28
CA ARG A 148 11.57 -5.73 -7.72
C ARG A 148 12.32 -6.59 -6.68
N ARG A 149 13.00 -5.99 -5.70
CA ARG A 149 13.66 -6.69 -4.59
C ARG A 149 12.76 -6.91 -3.37
N ARG A 150 11.52 -6.44 -3.41
CA ARG A 150 10.59 -6.52 -2.27
C ARG A 150 9.70 -7.75 -2.40
N PRO A 151 9.60 -8.60 -1.35
CA PRO A 151 8.83 -9.84 -1.43
C PRO A 151 7.34 -9.57 -1.61
N MET A 152 6.72 -10.38 -2.47
CA MET A 152 5.28 -10.38 -2.76
C MET A 152 4.67 -11.78 -2.65
N ALA A 153 5.50 -12.83 -2.54
CA ALA A 153 5.05 -14.22 -2.51
C ALA A 153 3.85 -14.45 -1.58
N PRO A 154 3.84 -13.99 -0.30
CA PRO A 154 2.73 -14.30 0.60
C PRO A 154 1.37 -13.79 0.08
N LEU A 155 1.34 -12.62 -0.56
CA LEU A 155 0.11 -12.10 -1.15
C LEU A 155 -0.28 -12.86 -2.42
N LEU A 156 0.69 -13.12 -3.31
CA LEU A 156 0.44 -13.81 -4.57
C LEU A 156 -0.05 -15.23 -4.35
N ASP A 157 0.55 -15.94 -3.39
CA ASP A 157 0.14 -17.31 -2.99
C ASP A 157 -1.29 -17.29 -2.40
N ALA A 158 -1.59 -16.30 -1.56
CA ALA A 158 -2.93 -16.12 -1.01
C ALA A 158 -3.97 -15.84 -2.11
N LEU A 159 -3.65 -14.98 -3.10
CA LEU A 159 -4.54 -14.70 -4.23
C LEU A 159 -4.74 -15.95 -5.12
N ALA A 160 -3.68 -16.71 -5.37
CA ALA A 160 -3.77 -17.97 -6.10
C ALA A 160 -4.63 -19.01 -5.35
N ALA A 161 -4.47 -19.12 -4.03
CA ALA A 161 -5.29 -19.99 -3.18
C ALA A 161 -6.77 -19.59 -3.19
N LEU A 162 -7.06 -18.30 -3.39
CA LEU A 162 -8.41 -17.78 -3.57
C LEU A 162 -8.97 -17.98 -4.98
N GLY A 163 -8.17 -18.49 -5.93
CA GLY A 163 -8.59 -18.78 -7.31
C GLY A 163 -8.28 -17.70 -8.33
N ALA A 164 -7.46 -16.70 -7.99
CA ALA A 164 -6.95 -15.75 -8.97
C ALA A 164 -5.90 -16.41 -9.89
N ASP A 165 -5.84 -15.97 -11.16
CA ASP A 165 -4.74 -16.34 -12.07
C ASP A 165 -3.50 -15.51 -11.74
N VAL A 166 -2.48 -16.15 -11.18
CA VAL A 166 -1.20 -15.52 -10.83
C VAL A 166 -0.10 -16.11 -11.70
N THR A 167 0.60 -15.25 -12.44
CA THR A 167 1.73 -15.65 -13.28
C THR A 167 2.96 -14.83 -12.94
N HIS A 168 4.05 -15.49 -12.57
CA HIS A 168 5.34 -14.83 -12.39
C HIS A 168 6.00 -14.57 -13.75
N LEU A 169 6.37 -13.31 -14.00
CA LEU A 169 7.01 -12.87 -15.25
C LEU A 169 8.51 -12.65 -15.08
N GLY A 170 9.01 -12.73 -13.84
CA GLY A 170 10.40 -12.66 -13.43
C GLY A 170 10.70 -13.68 -12.35
N GLU A 171 11.48 -13.28 -11.34
CA GLU A 171 11.76 -14.11 -10.17
C GLU A 171 10.46 -14.41 -9.41
N PRO A 172 10.17 -15.70 -9.11
CA PRO A 172 8.95 -16.07 -8.39
C PRO A 172 8.82 -15.34 -7.04
N GLY A 173 7.64 -14.78 -6.82
CA GLY A 173 7.36 -14.02 -5.59
C GLY A 173 7.84 -12.57 -5.59
N PHE A 174 8.30 -12.06 -6.73
CA PHE A 174 8.75 -10.68 -6.92
C PHE A 174 8.13 -10.06 -8.18
N LEU A 175 8.28 -8.73 -8.35
CA LEU A 175 7.95 -8.06 -9.61
C LEU A 175 8.95 -8.45 -10.72
N PRO A 176 8.54 -8.50 -12.00
CA PRO A 176 7.16 -8.34 -12.46
C PRO A 176 6.34 -9.61 -12.34
N PHE A 177 5.03 -9.44 -12.17
CA PHE A 177 4.05 -10.53 -12.17
C PHE A 177 2.73 -10.07 -12.81
N ARG A 178 1.85 -11.04 -13.11
CA ARG A 178 0.50 -10.80 -13.63
C ARG A 178 -0.53 -11.40 -12.68
N VAL A 179 -1.63 -10.67 -12.48
CA VAL A 179 -2.80 -11.14 -11.73
C VAL A 179 -4.05 -10.94 -12.57
N GLY A 180 -4.92 -11.91 -12.59
CA GLY A 180 -6.21 -11.87 -13.27
C GLY A 180 -7.30 -12.65 -12.55
N PRO A 181 -8.52 -12.68 -13.11
CA PRO A 181 -9.71 -13.21 -12.43
C PRO A 181 -9.73 -14.76 -12.30
N GLY A 182 -8.76 -15.45 -12.85
CA GLY A 182 -8.80 -16.91 -12.92
C GLY A 182 -10.05 -17.42 -13.67
N ASP A 183 -10.69 -18.43 -13.11
CA ASP A 183 -11.97 -18.96 -13.63
C ASP A 183 -13.21 -18.20 -13.11
N GLY A 184 -13.01 -17.09 -12.39
CA GLY A 184 -14.04 -16.28 -11.76
C GLY A 184 -14.68 -16.94 -10.51
N ALA A 185 -14.07 -17.99 -9.96
CA ALA A 185 -14.59 -18.65 -8.76
C ALA A 185 -14.62 -17.69 -7.57
N LEU A 186 -13.66 -16.78 -7.49
CA LEU A 186 -13.55 -15.78 -6.43
C LEU A 186 -14.82 -14.90 -6.32
N LEU A 187 -15.43 -14.52 -7.46
CA LEU A 187 -16.65 -13.73 -7.50
C LEU A 187 -17.94 -14.54 -7.28
N ARG A 188 -17.81 -15.87 -7.15
CA ARG A 188 -18.97 -16.78 -6.92
C ARG A 188 -18.92 -17.49 -5.58
N ALA A 189 -17.79 -17.38 -4.85
CA ALA A 189 -17.58 -18.12 -3.62
C ALA A 189 -18.45 -17.59 -2.47
N GLU A 190 -19.19 -18.47 -1.81
CA GLU A 190 -19.84 -18.19 -0.53
C GLU A 190 -18.95 -18.65 0.62
N GLY A 191 -18.46 -17.72 1.45
CA GLY A 191 -17.67 -18.05 2.63
C GLY A 191 -16.22 -18.44 2.30
N THR A 192 -15.41 -17.48 1.93
CA THR A 192 -14.01 -17.68 1.55
C THR A 192 -13.09 -17.63 2.77
N ARG A 193 -12.10 -18.54 2.83
CA ARG A 193 -11.06 -18.55 3.89
C ARG A 193 -9.68 -18.53 3.26
N VAL A 194 -8.77 -17.77 3.86
CA VAL A 194 -7.37 -17.73 3.42
C VAL A 194 -6.42 -17.53 4.59
N ALA A 195 -5.28 -18.20 4.53
CA ALA A 195 -4.13 -17.92 5.39
C ALA A 195 -3.10 -17.10 4.61
N VAL A 196 -2.38 -16.21 5.30
CA VAL A 196 -1.31 -15.40 4.70
C VAL A 196 -0.16 -15.24 5.68
N ASP A 197 1.08 -15.43 5.22
CA ASP A 197 2.23 -15.06 6.03
C ASP A 197 2.34 -13.54 6.13
N GLY A 198 2.03 -13.02 7.33
CA GLY A 198 2.08 -11.59 7.63
C GLY A 198 3.46 -11.10 8.08
N SER A 199 4.44 -11.98 8.26
CA SER A 199 5.71 -11.67 8.94
C SER A 199 6.56 -10.62 8.23
N ALA A 200 6.55 -10.61 6.90
CA ALA A 200 7.29 -9.64 6.11
C ALA A 200 6.58 -8.27 5.99
N SER A 201 5.25 -8.25 6.10
CA SER A 201 4.49 -6.99 5.98
C SER A 201 3.02 -7.13 6.39
N SER A 202 2.56 -6.24 7.29
CA SER A 202 1.13 -6.09 7.60
C SER A 202 0.27 -5.65 6.40
N GLN A 203 0.89 -5.15 5.33
CA GLN A 203 0.17 -4.74 4.12
C GLN A 203 -0.43 -5.93 3.37
N PHE A 204 0.10 -7.15 3.51
CA PHE A 204 -0.53 -8.35 2.94
C PHE A 204 -1.87 -8.64 3.61
N VAL A 205 -1.90 -8.55 4.94
CA VAL A 205 -3.15 -8.67 5.71
C VAL A 205 -4.15 -7.57 5.31
N SER A 206 -3.68 -6.31 5.26
CA SER A 206 -4.53 -5.17 4.86
C SER A 206 -5.10 -5.32 3.44
N ALA A 207 -4.31 -5.82 2.48
CA ALA A 207 -4.75 -6.03 1.10
C ALA A 207 -5.91 -7.04 1.02
N LEU A 208 -5.79 -8.14 1.76
CA LEU A 208 -6.82 -9.18 1.79
C LEU A 208 -8.08 -8.74 2.54
N LEU A 209 -7.95 -7.92 3.60
CA LEU A 209 -9.10 -7.31 4.27
C LEU A 209 -9.87 -6.37 3.32
N LEU A 210 -9.16 -5.57 2.51
CA LEU A 210 -9.77 -4.68 1.52
C LEU A 210 -10.46 -5.48 0.41
N LEU A 211 -9.84 -6.57 -0.07
CA LEU A 211 -10.44 -7.49 -1.05
C LEU A 211 -11.70 -8.16 -0.48
N GLY A 212 -11.62 -8.63 0.77
CA GLY A 212 -12.66 -9.42 1.42
C GLY A 212 -14.03 -8.74 1.45
N ALA A 213 -14.06 -7.41 1.54
CA ALA A 213 -15.30 -6.64 1.47
C ALA A 213 -16.06 -6.82 0.15
N LEU A 214 -15.35 -7.04 -0.96
CA LEU A 214 -15.91 -7.14 -2.29
C LEU A 214 -16.30 -8.57 -2.69
N LEU A 215 -15.95 -9.57 -1.89
CA LEU A 215 -16.29 -10.96 -2.13
C LEU A 215 -17.73 -11.23 -1.71
N PRO A 216 -18.53 -12.00 -2.48
CA PRO A 216 -19.93 -12.24 -2.16
C PRO A 216 -20.19 -12.86 -0.79
N GLY A 217 -19.30 -13.73 -0.33
CA GLY A 217 -19.36 -14.36 0.99
C GLY A 217 -18.51 -13.69 2.06
N GLY A 218 -17.86 -12.57 1.73
CA GLY A 218 -16.83 -11.98 2.59
C GLY A 218 -15.56 -12.83 2.66
N LEU A 219 -14.73 -12.59 3.68
CA LEU A 219 -13.45 -13.28 3.83
C LEU A 219 -13.13 -13.54 5.31
N GLU A 220 -12.80 -14.78 5.64
CA GLU A 220 -12.10 -15.13 6.87
C GLU A 220 -10.60 -15.18 6.59
N LEU A 221 -9.85 -14.33 7.26
CA LEU A 221 -8.40 -14.15 7.05
C LEU A 221 -7.64 -14.51 8.32
N THR A 222 -6.74 -15.47 8.21
CA THR A 222 -5.87 -15.91 9.30
C THR A 222 -4.41 -15.65 8.93
N PRO A 223 -3.76 -14.62 9.49
CA PRO A 223 -2.32 -14.46 9.33
C PRO A 223 -1.56 -15.58 10.02
N THR A 224 -0.56 -16.12 9.35
CA THR A 224 0.42 -17.02 9.93
C THR A 224 1.68 -16.23 10.33
N GLY A 225 2.29 -16.60 11.45
CA GLY A 225 3.45 -15.89 11.99
C GLY A 225 3.13 -14.52 12.60
N PRO A 226 4.15 -13.78 13.05
CA PRO A 226 3.99 -12.47 13.65
C PRO A 226 3.63 -11.42 12.59
N VAL A 227 2.65 -10.59 12.88
CA VAL A 227 2.29 -9.47 11.99
C VAL A 227 2.91 -8.18 12.53
N PRO A 228 3.90 -7.58 11.84
CA PRO A 228 4.46 -6.31 12.24
C PRO A 228 3.44 -5.18 12.06
N SER A 229 3.54 -4.13 12.88
CA SER A 229 2.73 -2.93 12.72
C SER A 229 1.21 -3.21 12.65
N LEU A 230 0.67 -3.94 13.63
CA LEU A 230 -0.77 -4.23 13.74
C LEU A 230 -1.64 -2.97 13.71
N THR A 231 -1.09 -1.81 14.09
CA THR A 231 -1.75 -0.51 13.97
C THR A 231 -2.18 -0.20 12.54
N HIS A 232 -1.42 -0.62 11.52
CA HIS A 232 -1.82 -0.46 10.12
C HIS A 232 -2.95 -1.42 9.70
N VAL A 233 -3.04 -2.59 10.31
CA VAL A 233 -4.19 -3.49 10.14
C VAL A 233 -5.41 -2.87 10.80
N GLY A 234 -5.29 -2.38 12.04
CA GLY A 234 -6.34 -1.65 12.74
C GLY A 234 -6.83 -0.43 11.97
N MET A 235 -5.92 0.34 11.36
CA MET A 235 -6.28 1.45 10.47
C MET A 235 -7.14 0.97 9.28
N THR A 236 -6.81 -0.17 8.67
CA THR A 236 -7.60 -0.74 7.57
C THR A 236 -8.99 -1.15 8.04
N VAL A 237 -9.08 -1.80 9.21
CA VAL A 237 -10.36 -2.19 9.81
C VAL A 237 -11.21 -0.96 10.12
N ALA A 238 -10.63 0.06 10.76
CA ALA A 238 -11.32 1.31 11.04
C ALA A 238 -11.88 1.96 9.77
N THR A 239 -11.03 2.11 8.74
CA THR A 239 -11.43 2.71 7.47
C THR A 239 -12.54 1.90 6.76
N LEU A 240 -12.51 0.57 6.82
CA LEU A 240 -13.60 -0.29 6.31
C LEU A 240 -14.91 -0.04 7.05
N ARG A 241 -14.86 0.00 8.39
CA ARG A 241 -16.04 0.23 9.25
C ARG A 241 -16.66 1.60 9.03
N GLU A 242 -15.85 2.65 8.91
CA GLU A 242 -16.28 4.01 8.58
C GLU A 242 -17.02 4.07 7.25
N ARG A 243 -16.63 3.22 6.31
CA ARG A 243 -17.27 3.08 5.00
C ARG A 243 -18.40 2.04 4.98
N GLY A 244 -18.88 1.61 6.16
CA GLY A 244 -20.04 0.73 6.32
C GLY A 244 -19.80 -0.76 6.14
N ILE A 245 -18.55 -1.20 6.06
CA ILE A 245 -18.19 -2.62 5.99
C ILE A 245 -18.01 -3.17 7.40
N ALA A 246 -18.74 -4.21 7.76
CA ALA A 246 -18.55 -4.88 9.02
C ALA A 246 -17.28 -5.75 9.00
N VAL A 247 -16.48 -5.66 10.07
CA VAL A 247 -15.28 -6.47 10.25
C VAL A 247 -15.25 -6.97 11.68
N ASP A 248 -15.20 -8.29 11.88
CA ASP A 248 -14.98 -8.89 13.16
C ASP A 248 -13.47 -9.04 13.39
N GLU A 249 -12.98 -8.59 14.53
CA GLU A 249 -11.60 -8.70 14.93
C GLU A 249 -11.38 -9.85 15.91
N PRO A 250 -10.19 -10.49 15.88
CA PRO A 250 -9.88 -11.51 16.87
C PRO A 250 -9.90 -10.94 18.26
N ALA A 251 -10.45 -11.71 19.21
CA ALA A 251 -10.42 -11.32 20.62
C ALA A 251 -8.97 -11.20 21.10
N LEU A 252 -8.61 -10.04 21.65
CA LEU A 252 -7.31 -9.80 22.26
C LEU A 252 -7.24 -10.53 23.62
N ARG A 253 -7.07 -11.85 23.62
CA ARG A 253 -6.72 -12.60 24.83
C ARG A 253 -5.23 -12.87 24.82
N ALA A 254 -4.60 -12.58 25.95
CA ALA A 254 -3.20 -12.91 26.15
C ALA A 254 -3.04 -14.44 26.10
N GLY A 255 -2.20 -14.91 25.15
CA GLY A 255 -1.75 -16.31 25.17
C GLY A 255 -2.16 -17.19 24.02
N ASP A 256 -2.89 -16.69 23.02
CA ASP A 256 -3.40 -17.58 22.17
C ASP A 256 -3.73 -17.53 20.80
N GLY A 257 -3.58 -18.51 20.11
CA GLY A 257 -4.36 -18.97 18.97
C GLY A 257 -4.27 -18.09 17.69
N GLU A 258 -4.60 -18.66 16.57
CA GLU A 258 -4.69 -18.00 15.27
C GLU A 258 -5.60 -16.76 15.35
N ARG A 259 -5.05 -15.59 15.07
CA ARG A 259 -5.82 -14.35 14.98
C ARG A 259 -6.56 -14.35 13.65
N THR A 260 -7.86 -14.57 13.67
CA THR A 260 -8.69 -14.54 12.45
C THR A 260 -9.53 -13.27 12.43
N TRP A 261 -9.47 -12.54 11.33
CA TRP A 261 -10.38 -11.45 10.98
C TRP A 261 -11.47 -12.00 10.07
N ARG A 262 -12.70 -11.50 10.24
CA ARG A 262 -13.77 -11.76 9.30
C ARG A 262 -14.28 -10.45 8.74
N VAL A 263 -14.12 -10.28 7.43
CA VAL A 263 -14.70 -9.17 6.68
C VAL A 263 -16.03 -9.61 6.08
N HIS A 264 -17.08 -8.88 6.38
CA HIS A 264 -18.39 -9.14 5.82
C HIS A 264 -18.53 -8.51 4.43
N PRO A 265 -19.33 -9.11 3.53
CA PRO A 265 -19.50 -8.61 2.17
C PRO A 265 -20.20 -7.25 2.15
N GLY A 266 -19.80 -6.39 1.23
CA GLY A 266 -20.44 -5.10 0.99
C GLY A 266 -19.58 -4.20 0.11
N ARG A 267 -20.18 -3.17 -0.46
CA ARG A 267 -19.44 -2.09 -1.11
C ARG A 267 -19.21 -0.95 -0.12
N PRO A 268 -18.01 -0.35 -0.12
CA PRO A 268 -17.75 0.84 0.68
C PRO A 268 -18.74 1.95 0.33
N ARG A 269 -19.27 2.66 1.33
CA ARG A 269 -20.18 3.78 1.07
C ARG A 269 -19.44 4.95 0.43
N GLY A 270 -20.06 5.57 -0.58
CA GLY A 270 -19.63 6.86 -1.12
C GLY A 270 -19.86 8.02 -0.15
N GLY A 271 -19.66 9.25 -0.60
CA GLY A 271 -19.87 10.46 0.19
C GLY A 271 -18.60 11.27 0.46
N GLU A 272 -18.60 12.07 1.52
CA GLU A 272 -17.47 12.94 1.85
C GLU A 272 -16.51 12.28 2.84
N VAL A 273 -15.22 12.39 2.59
CA VAL A 273 -14.14 11.84 3.44
C VAL A 273 -13.03 12.88 3.58
N ALA A 274 -12.77 13.29 4.79
CA ALA A 274 -11.62 14.12 5.13
C ALA A 274 -10.45 13.23 5.56
N ILE A 275 -9.29 13.48 4.98
CA ILE A 275 -8.05 12.79 5.34
C ILE A 275 -7.37 13.55 6.46
N GLU A 276 -7.13 12.88 7.56
CA GLU A 276 -6.41 13.44 8.70
C GLU A 276 -4.95 13.80 8.34
N PRO A 277 -4.36 14.83 8.97
CA PRO A 277 -2.94 15.12 8.83
C PRO A 277 -2.07 13.92 9.20
N ASP A 278 -0.92 13.78 8.53
CA ASP A 278 0.06 12.74 8.86
C ASP A 278 0.87 13.12 10.09
N LEU A 279 0.42 12.68 11.26
CA LEU A 279 1.04 12.98 12.55
C LEU A 279 2.48 12.45 12.66
N SER A 280 2.88 11.47 11.87
CA SER A 280 4.28 11.05 11.81
C SER A 280 5.20 12.15 11.31
N ASN A 281 4.67 13.07 10.50
CA ASN A 281 5.39 14.26 10.02
C ASN A 281 5.42 15.42 11.03
N ALA A 282 4.67 15.36 12.12
CA ALA A 282 4.72 16.37 13.20
C ALA A 282 6.03 16.31 14.01
N GLY A 283 6.61 15.11 14.14
CA GLY A 283 7.78 14.85 14.99
C GLY A 283 8.94 15.83 14.81
N PRO A 284 9.45 16.11 13.60
CA PRO A 284 10.53 17.06 13.38
C PRO A 284 10.22 18.47 13.87
N PHE A 285 8.97 18.95 13.68
CA PHE A 285 8.55 20.30 14.08
C PHE A 285 8.42 20.41 15.61
N LEU A 286 7.87 19.39 16.25
CA LEU A 286 7.80 19.33 17.72
C LEU A 286 9.18 19.23 18.35
N ALA A 287 10.09 18.42 17.75
CA ALA A 287 11.47 18.33 18.17
C ALA A 287 12.20 19.68 18.00
N ALA A 288 11.95 20.41 16.91
CA ALA A 288 12.53 21.73 16.71
C ALA A 288 12.13 22.71 17.82
N ALA A 289 10.85 22.72 18.22
CA ALA A 289 10.40 23.56 19.36
C ALA A 289 11.06 23.14 20.68
N LEU A 290 11.25 21.84 20.91
CA LEU A 290 11.90 21.32 22.11
C LEU A 290 13.39 21.76 22.18
N VAL A 291 14.09 21.73 21.05
CA VAL A 291 15.53 22.04 20.98
C VAL A 291 15.78 23.56 20.98
N ALA A 292 15.02 24.32 20.19
CA ALA A 292 15.20 25.77 20.05
C ALA A 292 14.47 26.59 21.13
N GLY A 293 13.55 25.96 21.85
CA GLY A 293 12.57 26.65 22.73
C GLY A 293 11.44 27.29 21.93
N GLY A 294 10.41 27.72 22.63
CA GLY A 294 9.26 28.40 22.03
C GLY A 294 8.05 27.49 21.80
N ARG A 295 7.28 27.74 20.73
CA ARG A 295 6.00 27.09 20.47
C ARG A 295 5.86 26.72 19.01
N VAL A 296 5.50 25.48 18.76
CA VAL A 296 5.00 25.02 17.46
C VAL A 296 3.60 24.44 17.67
N SER A 297 2.64 24.88 16.87
CA SER A 297 1.27 24.40 16.87
C SER A 297 0.98 23.68 15.55
N VAL A 298 0.34 22.52 15.64
CA VAL A 298 -0.14 21.76 14.48
C VAL A 298 -1.68 21.80 14.55
N PRO A 299 -2.37 22.51 13.65
CA PRO A 299 -3.82 22.55 13.62
C PRO A 299 -4.41 21.22 13.11
N HIS A 300 -5.66 21.00 13.41
CA HIS A 300 -6.43 19.84 12.94
C HIS A 300 -5.87 18.48 13.36
N TRP A 301 -5.26 18.44 14.53
CA TRP A 301 -4.74 17.21 15.13
C TRP A 301 -5.86 16.41 15.77
#